data_74adf6a4fc30e8cd50fae3041ac03f17
#
_entry.id   74adf6a4fc30e8cd50fae3041ac03f17
#
_cell.length_a   1.000
_cell.length_b   1.000
_cell.length_c   1.000
_cell.angle_alpha   90.00
_cell.angle_beta   90.00
_cell.angle_gamma   90.00
#
_symmetry.space_group_name_H-M   'P 1'
#
loop_
_entity.id
_entity.type
_entity.pdbx_description
1 polymer ?
#
loop_
_entity_poly.entity_id
_entity_poly.type
_entity_poly.pdbx_seq_one_letter_code
_entity_poly.pdbx_strand_id
1 'polypeptide(L)'
;MQRSSLVNHGAVRSEALPPKKTPVRPSHEDASLHGLLQLIVQSDTMAGYRTAFEQATGMPLWLEAPVDAETGAAAGASECPSDKINPFCQKIFWGDTPCQACIDAHSLLAAAPGEKASTIRCFAGLQVTAVPVWLGSQVVGYLRTGQVFSTPAGPGDFEQVVAALRKEEGFRERDLELLRELFLAAPAVAAPQYGGLVQMLVFFAEQLSALAERLLRAARADQPEAVKKACSHIRHHFDREITLDELSRAAGVSAHHLCTLFKEATGVTMIEFLNRERVLQAKKRLLSRYARISEVALDVGFGSLSQFNRCFARYAGESPSDYRRRVLRPTRGGVADTRMSEGRPQSAGPP
;
A
#
# COMPACT_ATOMS: atom_id res chain seq x y z
N MET A 1 75.71 11.05 -20.04
CA MET A 1 74.78 9.95 -20.20
C MET A 1 74.00 9.75 -18.92
N GLN A 2 72.83 10.38 -18.78
CA GLN A 2 71.84 10.03 -17.78
C GLN A 2 70.47 10.50 -18.31
N ARG A 3 69.58 9.53 -18.54
CA ARG A 3 68.23 9.78 -19.07
C ARG A 3 67.29 10.07 -17.92
N SER A 4 66.69 11.26 -17.93
CA SER A 4 65.58 11.63 -17.05
C SER A 4 64.30 10.93 -17.47
N SER A 5 63.72 10.23 -16.50
CA SER A 5 62.43 9.56 -16.62
C SER A 5 61.32 10.57 -16.35
N LEU A 6 60.48 10.86 -17.35
CA LEU A 6 59.29 11.69 -17.25
C LEU A 6 58.17 10.87 -16.59
N VAL A 7 57.71 11.30 -15.42
CA VAL A 7 56.53 10.80 -14.74
C VAL A 7 55.28 11.35 -15.43
N ASN A 8 54.50 10.45 -16.01
CA ASN A 8 53.23 10.73 -16.69
C ASN A 8 52.11 10.93 -15.66
N HIS A 9 51.68 12.13 -15.39
CA HIS A 9 50.47 12.39 -14.60
C HIS A 9 49.25 12.04 -15.42
N GLY A 10 48.63 10.89 -15.09
CA GLY A 10 47.38 10.47 -15.62
C GLY A 10 46.25 11.49 -15.30
N ALA A 11 45.71 12.10 -16.32
CA ALA A 11 44.52 12.96 -16.22
C ALA A 11 43.34 12.15 -15.76
N VAL A 12 42.80 12.49 -14.59
CA VAL A 12 41.49 11.98 -14.10
C VAL A 12 40.45 12.46 -15.08
N ARG A 13 39.89 11.55 -15.86
CA ARG A 13 38.73 11.83 -16.71
C ARG A 13 37.54 12.14 -15.79
N SER A 14 37.07 13.38 -15.84
CA SER A 14 35.78 13.78 -15.29
C SER A 14 34.69 13.00 -16.04
N GLU A 15 34.13 11.99 -15.40
CA GLU A 15 32.91 11.36 -15.87
C GLU A 15 31.79 12.40 -15.81
N ALA A 16 31.32 12.83 -16.98
CA ALA A 16 30.16 13.69 -17.08
C ALA A 16 28.95 12.99 -16.47
N LEU A 17 28.32 13.62 -15.49
CA LEU A 17 27.04 13.19 -14.91
C LEU A 17 26.06 12.92 -16.08
N PRO A 18 25.34 11.78 -16.03
CA PRO A 18 24.33 11.48 -17.05
C PRO A 18 23.30 12.63 -17.11
N PRO A 19 22.78 12.96 -18.29
CA PRO A 19 21.84 14.06 -18.46
C PRO A 19 20.63 13.81 -17.56
N LYS A 20 20.27 14.83 -16.75
CA LYS A 20 19.05 14.80 -15.93
C LYS A 20 17.88 14.44 -16.83
N LYS A 21 17.26 13.28 -16.62
CA LYS A 21 16.05 12.89 -17.33
C LYS A 21 15.02 13.99 -17.10
N THR A 22 14.53 14.58 -18.17
CA THR A 22 13.42 15.53 -18.13
C THR A 22 12.26 14.86 -17.39
N PRO A 23 11.63 15.50 -16.40
CA PRO A 23 10.52 14.88 -15.68
C PRO A 23 9.45 14.47 -16.70
N VAL A 24 9.14 13.17 -16.75
CA VAL A 24 8.09 12.63 -17.59
C VAL A 24 6.79 13.30 -17.14
N ARG A 25 6.13 14.03 -18.02
CA ARG A 25 4.82 14.60 -17.73
C ARG A 25 3.83 13.44 -17.61
N PRO A 26 3.05 13.36 -16.51
CA PRO A 26 2.07 12.30 -16.33
C PRO A 26 1.05 12.33 -17.49
N SER A 27 0.80 11.17 -18.07
CA SER A 27 -0.27 10.99 -19.06
C SER A 27 -1.63 10.99 -18.36
N HIS A 28 -2.72 11.12 -19.13
CA HIS A 28 -4.07 11.11 -18.56
C HIS A 28 -4.46 9.77 -17.92
N GLU A 29 -3.81 8.66 -18.29
CA GLU A 29 -3.98 7.35 -17.65
C GLU A 29 -3.40 7.33 -16.23
N ASP A 30 -2.43 8.20 -15.94
CA ASP A 30 -1.76 8.31 -14.64
C ASP A 30 -2.63 8.95 -13.54
N ALA A 31 -3.79 9.52 -13.89
CA ALA A 31 -4.74 10.08 -12.92
C ALA A 31 -5.52 9.01 -12.14
N SER A 32 -5.42 7.72 -12.52
CA SER A 32 -5.91 6.59 -11.72
C SER A 32 -5.00 6.38 -10.51
N LEU A 33 -5.53 5.74 -9.44
CA LEU A 33 -4.71 5.37 -8.28
C LEU A 33 -3.53 4.48 -8.66
N HIS A 34 -3.72 3.60 -9.64
CA HIS A 34 -2.67 2.72 -10.15
C HIS A 34 -1.58 3.52 -10.89
N GLY A 35 -1.98 4.44 -11.78
CA GLY A 35 -1.04 5.33 -12.48
C GLY A 35 -0.26 6.22 -11.50
N LEU A 36 -0.94 6.77 -10.49
CA LEU A 36 -0.29 7.57 -9.45
C LEU A 36 0.75 6.75 -8.67
N LEU A 37 0.42 5.51 -8.32
CA LEU A 37 1.36 4.61 -7.65
C LEU A 37 2.60 4.35 -8.52
N GLN A 38 2.42 4.10 -9.82
CA GLN A 38 3.51 3.90 -10.77
C GLN A 38 4.43 5.13 -10.84
N LEU A 39 3.85 6.33 -10.89
CA LEU A 39 4.62 7.58 -10.87
C LEU A 39 5.43 7.74 -9.58
N ILE A 40 4.87 7.37 -8.44
CA ILE A 40 5.60 7.39 -7.16
C ILE A 40 6.74 6.38 -7.18
N VAL A 41 6.50 5.15 -7.61
CA VAL A 41 7.52 4.08 -7.69
C VAL A 41 8.68 4.48 -8.59
N GLN A 42 8.38 5.15 -9.72
CA GLN A 42 9.38 5.60 -10.70
C GLN A 42 10.07 6.93 -10.32
N SER A 43 9.63 7.58 -9.24
CA SER A 43 10.20 8.88 -8.83
C SER A 43 11.63 8.75 -8.32
N ASP A 44 12.45 9.76 -8.59
CA ASP A 44 13.80 9.86 -8.02
C ASP A 44 13.79 9.86 -6.48
N THR A 45 12.71 10.39 -5.88
CA THR A 45 12.50 10.38 -4.42
C THR A 45 12.41 8.97 -3.88
N MET A 46 11.59 8.10 -4.50
CA MET A 46 11.45 6.70 -4.07
C MET A 46 12.73 5.92 -4.35
N ALA A 47 13.32 6.08 -5.53
CA ALA A 47 14.55 5.38 -5.92
C ALA A 47 15.73 5.74 -5.00
N GLY A 48 15.95 7.03 -4.72
CA GLY A 48 17.02 7.51 -3.86
C GLY A 48 16.88 7.03 -2.42
N TYR A 49 15.66 7.15 -1.86
CA TYR A 49 15.42 6.69 -0.49
C TYR A 49 15.56 5.18 -0.36
N ARG A 50 15.00 4.39 -1.29
CA ARG A 50 15.14 2.94 -1.31
C ARG A 50 16.61 2.53 -1.30
N THR A 51 17.41 3.09 -2.20
CA THR A 51 18.85 2.80 -2.28
C THR A 51 19.56 3.09 -0.97
N ALA A 52 19.32 4.26 -0.38
CA ALA A 52 19.94 4.66 0.88
C ALA A 52 19.50 3.76 2.05
N PHE A 53 18.19 3.45 2.14
CA PHE A 53 17.65 2.57 3.17
C PHE A 53 18.21 1.16 3.07
N GLU A 54 18.22 0.56 1.89
CA GLU A 54 18.71 -0.79 1.65
C GLU A 54 20.23 -0.92 1.90
N GLN A 55 21.00 0.11 1.54
CA GLN A 55 22.43 0.15 1.83
C GLN A 55 22.72 0.28 3.34
N ALA A 56 21.94 1.11 4.04
CA ALA A 56 22.15 1.35 5.48
C ALA A 56 21.67 0.19 6.35
N THR A 57 20.65 -0.56 5.93
CA THR A 57 19.97 -1.55 6.77
C THR A 57 20.15 -2.99 6.32
N GLY A 58 20.48 -3.22 5.05
CA GLY A 58 20.47 -4.53 4.41
C GLY A 58 19.06 -5.11 4.20
N MET A 59 18.00 -4.39 4.57
CA MET A 59 16.62 -4.82 4.44
C MET A 59 16.00 -4.33 3.12
N PRO A 60 15.08 -5.11 2.50
CA PRO A 60 14.37 -4.68 1.30
C PRO A 60 13.40 -3.54 1.62
N LEU A 61 13.17 -2.66 0.64
CA LEU A 61 12.15 -1.62 0.67
C LEU A 61 11.42 -1.54 -0.67
N TRP A 62 10.09 -1.70 -0.65
CA TRP A 62 9.26 -1.53 -1.86
C TRP A 62 7.93 -0.89 -1.52
N LEU A 63 7.27 -0.35 -2.54
CA LEU A 63 5.92 0.21 -2.46
C LEU A 63 4.96 -0.72 -3.18
N GLU A 64 3.97 -1.22 -2.45
CA GLU A 64 2.96 -2.17 -2.92
C GLU A 64 1.58 -1.51 -2.98
N ALA A 65 0.79 -1.84 -4.02
CA ALA A 65 -0.58 -1.38 -4.12
C ALA A 65 -1.44 -1.96 -2.98
N PRO A 66 -2.51 -1.26 -2.55
CA PRO A 66 -3.50 -1.86 -1.67
C PRO A 66 -4.09 -3.13 -2.31
N VAL A 67 -4.32 -4.17 -1.51
CA VAL A 67 -5.01 -5.37 -1.99
C VAL A 67 -6.42 -4.98 -2.42
N ASP A 68 -6.79 -5.37 -3.63
CA ASP A 68 -8.16 -5.21 -4.10
C ASP A 68 -9.07 -6.13 -3.29
N ALA A 69 -10.04 -5.56 -2.62
CA ALA A 69 -10.96 -6.28 -1.75
C ALA A 69 -11.88 -7.26 -2.53
N GLU A 70 -12.04 -7.09 -3.85
CA GLU A 70 -12.89 -7.95 -4.68
C GLU A 70 -12.14 -9.18 -5.20
N THR A 71 -10.88 -9.03 -5.53
CA THR A 71 -10.11 -10.12 -6.16
C THR A 71 -9.17 -10.83 -5.20
N GLY A 72 -8.90 -10.24 -4.03
CA GLY A 72 -7.87 -10.75 -3.10
C GLY A 72 -6.45 -10.68 -3.70
N ALA A 73 -6.35 -10.25 -4.96
CA ALA A 73 -5.08 -10.04 -5.62
C ALA A 73 -4.51 -8.70 -5.16
N ALA A 74 -3.27 -8.68 -4.71
CA ALA A 74 -2.49 -7.46 -4.75
C ALA A 74 -2.53 -6.97 -6.20
N ALA A 75 -3.00 -5.75 -6.45
CA ALA A 75 -3.03 -5.18 -7.78
C ALA A 75 -1.60 -5.10 -8.31
N GLY A 76 -1.22 -6.13 -9.08
CA GLY A 76 0.15 -6.42 -9.45
C GLY A 76 0.94 -6.97 -8.25
N ALA A 77 1.00 -8.29 -8.09
CA ALA A 77 2.09 -8.94 -7.39
C ALA A 77 3.36 -8.63 -8.20
N SER A 78 3.79 -7.39 -8.08
CA SER A 78 5.03 -6.91 -8.64
C SER A 78 6.11 -7.70 -7.93
N GLU A 79 6.94 -8.40 -8.67
CA GLU A 79 8.21 -8.89 -8.17
C GLU A 79 8.79 -7.79 -7.30
N CYS A 80 9.15 -8.13 -6.05
CA CYS A 80 9.80 -7.15 -5.21
C CYS A 80 11.06 -6.69 -5.94
N PRO A 81 11.18 -5.42 -6.31
CA PRO A 81 12.26 -4.93 -7.17
C PRO A 81 13.59 -4.79 -6.42
N SER A 82 13.75 -5.47 -5.27
CA SER A 82 14.90 -5.38 -4.40
C SER A 82 15.76 -6.64 -4.45
N ASP A 83 17.04 -6.46 -4.62
CA ASP A 83 18.08 -7.49 -4.47
C ASP A 83 18.37 -7.82 -2.97
N LYS A 84 17.74 -7.10 -2.05
CA LYS A 84 17.86 -7.29 -0.58
C LYS A 84 16.76 -8.17 0.01
N ILE A 85 15.93 -8.78 -0.81
CA ILE A 85 14.96 -9.76 -0.32
C ILE A 85 15.68 -10.85 0.44
N ASN A 86 15.16 -11.19 1.63
CA ASN A 86 15.66 -12.32 2.39
C ASN A 86 15.59 -13.61 1.53
N PRO A 87 16.71 -14.32 1.28
CA PRO A 87 16.73 -15.49 0.40
C PRO A 87 15.77 -16.61 0.82
N PHE A 88 15.53 -16.78 2.12
CA PHE A 88 14.52 -17.71 2.62
C PHE A 88 13.11 -17.30 2.17
N CYS A 89 12.74 -16.02 2.33
CA CYS A 89 11.46 -15.49 1.86
C CYS A 89 11.35 -15.59 0.33
N GLN A 90 12.43 -15.32 -0.39
CA GLN A 90 12.46 -15.44 -1.85
C GLN A 90 12.13 -16.87 -2.29
N LYS A 91 12.72 -17.87 -1.64
CA LYS A 91 12.48 -19.27 -1.98
C LYS A 91 11.06 -19.73 -1.65
N ILE A 92 10.47 -19.23 -0.56
CA ILE A 92 9.14 -19.68 -0.08
C ILE A 92 8.00 -18.89 -0.70
N PHE A 93 8.11 -17.58 -0.86
CA PHE A 93 7.01 -16.71 -1.31
C PHE A 93 7.02 -16.50 -2.83
N TRP A 94 8.22 -16.28 -3.41
CA TRP A 94 8.37 -16.05 -4.87
C TRP A 94 8.88 -17.29 -5.61
N GLY A 95 8.88 -18.47 -4.99
CA GLY A 95 9.17 -19.74 -5.65
C GLY A 95 8.03 -20.21 -6.56
N ASP A 96 8.20 -21.38 -7.18
CA ASP A 96 7.22 -21.96 -8.11
C ASP A 96 5.85 -22.21 -7.46
N THR A 97 5.82 -22.42 -6.15
CA THR A 97 4.59 -22.65 -5.36
C THR A 97 4.63 -21.75 -4.14
N PRO A 98 3.97 -20.57 -4.17
CA PRO A 98 3.95 -19.66 -3.04
C PRO A 98 3.31 -20.29 -1.80
N CYS A 99 3.95 -20.12 -0.65
CA CYS A 99 3.46 -20.61 0.64
C CYS A 99 2.20 -19.84 1.07
N GLN A 100 1.09 -20.56 1.33
CA GLN A 100 -0.17 -19.93 1.74
C GLN A 100 -0.03 -19.14 3.04
N ALA A 101 0.72 -19.66 4.01
CA ALA A 101 0.97 -18.95 5.28
C ALA A 101 1.72 -17.60 5.08
N CYS A 102 2.57 -17.49 4.04
CA CYS A 102 3.16 -16.20 3.65
C CYS A 102 2.13 -15.26 3.05
N ILE A 103 1.28 -15.78 2.14
CA ILE A 103 0.20 -15.01 1.51
C ILE A 103 -0.74 -14.46 2.58
N ASP A 104 -1.15 -15.30 3.55
CA ASP A 104 -2.03 -14.90 4.65
C ASP A 104 -1.41 -13.81 5.52
N ALA A 105 -0.12 -13.92 5.85
CA ALA A 105 0.61 -12.90 6.60
C ALA A 105 0.67 -11.56 5.85
N HIS A 106 0.94 -11.59 4.55
CA HIS A 106 0.92 -10.39 3.70
C HIS A 106 -0.47 -9.78 3.57
N SER A 107 -1.51 -10.63 3.47
CA SER A 107 -2.91 -10.20 3.41
C SER A 107 -3.36 -9.55 4.72
N LEU A 108 -2.95 -10.08 5.88
CA LEU A 108 -3.21 -9.47 7.19
C LEU A 108 -2.62 -8.06 7.29
N LEU A 109 -1.41 -7.84 6.79
CA LEU A 109 -0.78 -6.51 6.75
C LEU A 109 -1.52 -5.55 5.81
N ALA A 110 -2.04 -6.05 4.69
CA ALA A 110 -2.79 -5.25 3.73
C ALA A 110 -4.21 -4.93 4.20
N ALA A 111 -4.82 -5.84 4.97
CA ALA A 111 -6.17 -5.68 5.52
C ALA A 111 -6.22 -4.88 6.82
N ALA A 112 -5.08 -4.61 7.46
CA ALA A 112 -5.01 -3.78 8.66
C ALA A 112 -5.12 -2.30 8.28
N PRO A 113 -6.32 -1.69 8.24
CA PRO A 113 -6.52 -0.28 7.91
C PRO A 113 -6.13 0.56 9.12
N GLY A 114 -4.87 0.49 9.53
CA GLY A 114 -4.34 1.38 10.56
C GLY A 114 -3.90 2.69 9.92
N GLU A 115 -4.21 3.81 10.55
CA GLU A 115 -3.63 5.11 10.21
C GLU A 115 -2.10 5.13 10.38
N LYS A 116 -1.53 4.08 10.95
CA LYS A 116 -0.13 3.97 11.36
C LYS A 116 0.53 2.72 10.80
N ALA A 117 1.85 2.67 10.90
CA ALA A 117 2.65 1.49 10.58
C ALA A 117 2.15 0.25 11.33
N SER A 118 2.05 -0.87 10.63
CA SER A 118 1.70 -2.17 11.21
C SER A 118 2.87 -3.13 11.04
N THR A 119 3.29 -3.77 12.13
CA THR A 119 4.33 -4.80 12.13
C THR A 119 3.75 -6.10 12.64
N ILE A 120 3.95 -7.17 11.89
CA ILE A 120 3.59 -8.52 12.32
C ILE A 120 4.82 -9.43 12.32
N ARG A 121 4.72 -10.57 12.99
CA ARG A 121 5.60 -11.72 12.78
C ARG A 121 4.89 -12.72 11.87
N CYS A 122 5.54 -13.07 10.76
CA CYS A 122 5.01 -14.10 9.87
C CYS A 122 5.14 -15.50 10.54
N PHE A 123 4.61 -16.54 9.89
CA PHE A 123 4.66 -17.92 10.41
C PHE A 123 6.09 -18.42 10.68
N ALA A 124 7.08 -17.88 9.94
CA ALA A 124 8.49 -18.21 10.14
C ALA A 124 9.19 -17.35 11.22
N GLY A 125 8.45 -16.49 11.94
CA GLY A 125 9.00 -15.63 13.00
C GLY A 125 9.67 -14.36 12.53
N LEU A 126 9.75 -14.11 11.22
CA LEU A 126 10.33 -12.90 10.65
C LEU A 126 9.39 -11.70 10.82
N GLN A 127 9.95 -10.56 11.21
CA GLN A 127 9.20 -9.29 11.27
C GLN A 127 8.99 -8.75 9.86
N VAL A 128 7.75 -8.35 9.57
CA VAL A 128 7.36 -7.69 8.33
C VAL A 128 6.52 -6.47 8.69
N THR A 129 6.82 -5.34 8.07
CA THR A 129 6.16 -4.06 8.35
C THR A 129 5.54 -3.50 7.07
N ALA A 130 4.36 -2.91 7.22
CA ALA A 130 3.69 -2.11 6.22
C ALA A 130 3.41 -0.71 6.78
N VAL A 131 3.77 0.32 6.02
CA VAL A 131 3.51 1.73 6.36
C VAL A 131 2.63 2.32 5.26
N PRO A 132 1.42 2.80 5.57
CA PRO A 132 0.52 3.32 4.55
C PRO A 132 1.01 4.66 3.99
N VAL A 133 0.85 4.83 2.68
CA VAL A 133 1.02 6.09 1.95
C VAL A 133 -0.35 6.61 1.60
N TRP A 134 -0.65 7.84 2.01
CA TRP A 134 -2.00 8.41 1.93
C TRP A 134 -2.14 9.44 0.81
N LEU A 135 -3.35 9.53 0.28
CA LEU A 135 -3.83 10.62 -0.56
C LEU A 135 -5.15 11.14 0.04
N GLY A 136 -5.09 12.19 0.82
CA GLY A 136 -6.22 12.61 1.64
C GLY A 136 -6.62 11.53 2.64
N SER A 137 -7.83 10.97 2.52
CA SER A 137 -8.34 9.87 3.35
C SER A 137 -8.20 8.47 2.73
N GLN A 138 -7.53 8.35 1.59
CA GLN A 138 -7.40 7.09 0.86
C GLN A 138 -5.95 6.60 0.86
N VAL A 139 -5.72 5.32 1.13
CA VAL A 139 -4.41 4.70 0.99
C VAL A 139 -4.14 4.43 -0.48
N VAL A 140 -3.02 4.93 -1.00
CA VAL A 140 -2.56 4.70 -2.38
C VAL A 140 -1.57 3.57 -2.49
N GLY A 141 -0.92 3.20 -1.39
CA GLY A 141 0.03 2.10 -1.34
C GLY A 141 0.57 1.87 0.06
N TYR A 142 1.35 0.82 0.22
CA TYR A 142 2.04 0.48 1.47
C TYR A 142 3.54 0.36 1.21
N LEU A 143 4.35 1.12 1.95
CA LEU A 143 5.77 0.85 2.05
C LEU A 143 5.98 -0.44 2.85
N ARG A 144 6.66 -1.40 2.24
CA ARG A 144 6.97 -2.69 2.84
C ARG A 144 8.46 -2.81 3.14
N THR A 145 8.77 -3.38 4.31
CA THR A 145 10.13 -3.73 4.72
C THR A 145 10.12 -4.86 5.74
N GLY A 146 11.29 -5.29 6.18
CA GLY A 146 11.46 -6.30 7.22
C GLY A 146 12.15 -7.55 6.69
N GLN A 147 11.50 -8.71 6.87
CA GLN A 147 12.06 -10.04 6.58
C GLN A 147 13.29 -10.33 7.44
N VAL A 148 13.27 -9.86 8.70
CA VAL A 148 14.36 -10.01 9.67
C VAL A 148 13.84 -10.57 10.98
N PHE A 149 14.69 -11.25 11.73
CA PHE A 149 14.37 -11.68 13.09
C PHE A 149 14.59 -10.54 14.11
N SER A 150 13.96 -10.65 15.29
CA SER A 150 14.28 -9.75 16.42
C SER A 150 15.55 -10.19 17.19
N THR A 151 15.85 -11.47 17.12
CA THR A 151 17.04 -12.13 17.66
C THR A 151 17.46 -13.23 16.69
N PRO A 152 18.74 -13.56 16.55
CA PRO A 152 19.19 -14.63 15.66
C PRO A 152 18.39 -15.92 15.89
N ALA A 153 17.95 -16.56 14.80
CA ALA A 153 17.21 -17.80 14.85
C ALA A 153 18.10 -18.99 15.23
N GLY A 154 17.58 -19.89 16.04
CA GLY A 154 18.22 -21.15 16.38
C GLY A 154 17.66 -22.33 15.59
N PRO A 155 18.33 -23.51 15.66
CA PRO A 155 17.86 -24.73 15.00
C PRO A 155 16.43 -25.14 15.40
N GLY A 156 16.04 -24.94 16.68
CA GLY A 156 14.71 -25.25 17.17
C GLY A 156 13.61 -24.38 16.57
N ASP A 157 13.91 -23.14 16.17
CA ASP A 157 12.95 -22.28 15.51
C ASP A 157 12.65 -22.79 14.10
N PHE A 158 13.65 -23.35 13.41
CA PHE A 158 13.46 -23.93 12.08
C PHE A 158 12.55 -25.16 12.10
N GLU A 159 12.64 -26.02 13.15
CA GLU A 159 11.78 -27.20 13.28
C GLU A 159 10.30 -26.83 13.35
N GLN A 160 9.97 -25.71 13.99
CA GLN A 160 8.59 -25.20 14.02
C GLN A 160 8.13 -24.76 12.63
N VAL A 161 9.01 -24.12 11.86
CA VAL A 161 8.75 -23.69 10.48
C VAL A 161 8.53 -24.91 9.57
N VAL A 162 9.36 -25.94 9.69
CA VAL A 162 9.22 -27.21 8.94
C VAL A 162 7.86 -27.85 9.18
N ALA A 163 7.39 -27.88 10.43
CA ALA A 163 6.08 -28.43 10.76
C ALA A 163 4.93 -27.67 10.08
N ALA A 164 5.08 -26.37 9.83
CA ALA A 164 4.14 -25.57 9.05
C ALA A 164 4.26 -25.82 7.55
N LEU A 165 5.49 -25.84 7.02
CA LEU A 165 5.77 -26.04 5.59
C LEU A 165 5.30 -27.42 5.09
N ARG A 166 5.39 -28.45 5.90
CA ARG A 166 4.89 -29.80 5.54
C ARG A 166 3.39 -29.89 5.33
N LYS A 167 2.63 -28.88 5.74
CA LYS A 167 1.19 -28.79 5.50
C LYS A 167 0.85 -28.10 4.20
N GLU A 168 1.82 -27.45 3.58
CA GLU A 168 1.64 -26.69 2.34
C GLU A 168 1.66 -27.64 1.13
N GLU A 169 0.73 -27.43 0.20
CA GLU A 169 0.72 -28.14 -1.08
C GLU A 169 1.97 -27.78 -1.90
N GLY A 170 2.67 -28.78 -2.42
CA GLY A 170 3.87 -28.58 -3.24
C GLY A 170 5.18 -28.43 -2.46
N PHE A 171 5.15 -28.51 -1.13
CA PHE A 171 6.38 -28.55 -0.35
C PHE A 171 7.21 -29.81 -0.67
N ARG A 172 8.53 -29.62 -0.81
CA ARG A 172 9.46 -30.71 -1.20
C ARG A 172 10.51 -30.91 -0.11
N GLU A 173 10.55 -32.11 0.48
CA GLU A 173 11.52 -32.47 1.52
C GLU A 173 12.99 -32.29 1.07
N ARG A 174 13.28 -32.45 -0.23
CA ARG A 174 14.61 -32.23 -0.79
C ARG A 174 15.14 -30.79 -0.65
N ASP A 175 14.27 -29.83 -0.44
CA ASP A 175 14.63 -28.40 -0.31
C ASP A 175 14.90 -28.02 1.16
N LEU A 176 14.70 -28.94 2.13
CA LEU A 176 14.80 -28.66 3.57
C LEU A 176 16.19 -28.16 3.98
N GLU A 177 17.26 -28.81 3.50
CA GLU A 177 18.61 -28.43 3.90
C GLU A 177 18.94 -26.99 3.45
N LEU A 178 18.65 -26.68 2.19
CA LEU A 178 18.79 -25.33 1.66
C LEU A 178 17.94 -24.31 2.43
N LEU A 179 16.67 -24.64 2.72
CA LEU A 179 15.79 -23.76 3.48
C LEU A 179 16.31 -23.52 4.90
N ARG A 180 16.90 -24.54 5.52
CA ARG A 180 17.53 -24.44 6.84
C ARG A 180 18.69 -23.48 6.84
N GLU A 181 19.60 -23.63 5.88
CA GLU A 181 20.76 -22.74 5.73
C GLU A 181 20.29 -21.27 5.53
N LEU A 182 19.35 -21.04 4.61
CA LEU A 182 18.81 -19.72 4.33
C LEU A 182 18.08 -19.12 5.53
N PHE A 183 17.34 -19.93 6.29
CA PHE A 183 16.62 -19.50 7.49
C PHE A 183 17.58 -19.08 8.61
N LEU A 184 18.60 -19.90 8.89
CA LEU A 184 19.58 -19.61 9.95
C LEU A 184 20.51 -18.45 9.57
N ALA A 185 20.73 -18.22 8.27
CA ALA A 185 21.49 -17.07 7.76
C ALA A 185 20.67 -15.77 7.71
N ALA A 186 19.37 -15.82 7.98
CA ALA A 186 18.52 -14.63 7.91
C ALA A 186 18.95 -13.58 8.96
N PRO A 187 18.98 -12.29 8.58
CA PRO A 187 19.46 -11.23 9.47
C PRO A 187 18.55 -11.03 10.68
N ALA A 188 19.13 -10.57 11.77
CA ALA A 188 18.43 -10.16 12.98
C ALA A 188 18.68 -8.68 13.26
N VAL A 189 17.60 -7.96 13.63
CA VAL A 189 17.64 -6.55 14.01
C VAL A 189 16.93 -6.40 15.36
N ALA A 190 17.66 -5.89 16.35
CA ALA A 190 17.11 -5.73 17.70
C ALA A 190 15.87 -4.84 17.70
N ALA A 191 14.88 -5.16 18.54
CA ALA A 191 13.58 -4.50 18.55
C ALA A 191 13.64 -2.95 18.66
N PRO A 192 14.49 -2.34 19.49
CA PRO A 192 14.62 -0.88 19.54
C PRO A 192 15.14 -0.28 18.22
N GLN A 193 16.12 -0.92 17.60
CA GLN A 193 16.68 -0.50 16.31
C GLN A 193 15.62 -0.63 15.21
N TYR A 194 14.92 -1.76 15.16
CA TYR A 194 13.83 -1.98 14.20
C TYR A 194 12.71 -0.94 14.35
N GLY A 195 12.33 -0.62 15.59
CA GLY A 195 11.35 0.43 15.89
C GLY A 195 11.78 1.81 15.35
N GLY A 196 13.05 2.17 15.51
CA GLY A 196 13.62 3.40 14.95
C GLY A 196 13.56 3.43 13.43
N LEU A 197 13.89 2.31 12.76
CA LEU A 197 13.79 2.19 11.30
C LEU A 197 12.34 2.31 10.80
N VAL A 198 11.38 1.70 11.50
CA VAL A 198 9.95 1.84 11.17
C VAL A 198 9.51 3.30 11.31
N GLN A 199 9.98 4.00 12.34
CA GLN A 199 9.65 5.43 12.51
C GLN A 199 10.21 6.29 11.36
N MET A 200 11.43 6.00 10.89
CA MET A 200 11.98 6.67 9.69
C MET A 200 11.13 6.41 8.45
N LEU A 201 10.61 5.19 8.29
CA LEU A 201 9.70 4.87 7.19
C LEU A 201 8.37 5.59 7.29
N VAL A 202 7.84 5.82 8.51
CA VAL A 202 6.63 6.64 8.72
C VAL A 202 6.85 8.05 8.19
N PHE A 203 7.97 8.71 8.56
CA PHE A 203 8.30 10.03 8.02
C PHE A 203 8.47 10.03 6.50
N PHE A 204 9.06 8.96 5.95
CA PHE A 204 9.18 8.85 4.49
C PHE A 204 7.84 8.64 3.81
N ALA A 205 6.94 7.85 4.39
CA ALA A 205 5.57 7.69 3.88
C ALA A 205 4.80 9.01 3.82
N GLU A 206 5.01 9.92 4.79
CA GLU A 206 4.46 11.28 4.76
C GLU A 206 5.02 12.10 3.58
N GLN A 207 6.33 11.97 3.28
CA GLN A 207 6.91 12.61 2.09
C GLN A 207 6.35 12.05 0.78
N LEU A 208 6.12 10.73 0.70
CA LEU A 208 5.48 10.13 -0.46
C LEU A 208 4.01 10.53 -0.59
N SER A 209 3.31 10.71 0.53
CA SER A 209 1.94 11.24 0.55
C SER A 209 1.88 12.65 -0.01
N ALA A 210 2.80 13.53 0.40
CA ALA A 210 2.93 14.87 -0.15
C ALA A 210 3.32 14.87 -1.64
N LEU A 211 4.15 13.92 -2.08
CA LEU A 211 4.48 13.72 -3.49
C LEU A 211 3.25 13.29 -4.29
N ALA A 212 2.46 12.33 -3.77
CA ALA A 212 1.22 11.87 -4.39
C ALA A 212 0.25 13.03 -4.63
N GLU A 213 0.06 13.90 -3.63
CA GLU A 213 -0.78 15.09 -3.77
C GLU A 213 -0.26 16.08 -4.81
N ARG A 214 1.07 16.29 -4.88
CA ARG A 214 1.68 17.17 -5.90
C ARG A 214 1.47 16.63 -7.31
N LEU A 215 1.72 15.32 -7.51
CA LEU A 215 1.51 14.64 -8.79
C LEU A 215 0.05 14.72 -9.24
N LEU A 216 -0.88 14.46 -8.33
CA LEU A 216 -2.32 14.55 -8.63
C LEU A 216 -2.74 16.00 -8.97
N ARG A 217 -2.22 17.01 -8.25
CA ARG A 217 -2.48 18.41 -8.56
C ARG A 217 -1.93 18.80 -9.92
N ALA A 218 -0.72 18.35 -10.27
CA ALA A 218 -0.12 18.60 -11.59
C ALA A 218 -0.96 17.97 -12.70
N ALA A 219 -1.35 16.69 -12.56
CA ALA A 219 -2.20 16.01 -13.52
C ALA A 219 -3.57 16.72 -13.71
N ARG A 220 -4.16 17.23 -12.62
CA ARG A 220 -5.40 18.01 -12.68
C ARG A 220 -5.21 19.39 -13.30
N ALA A 221 -4.06 20.04 -13.12
CA ALA A 221 -3.76 21.32 -13.72
C ALA A 221 -3.71 21.23 -15.24
N ASP A 222 -3.23 20.13 -15.78
CA ASP A 222 -3.14 19.87 -17.22
C ASP A 222 -4.46 19.39 -17.86
N GLN A 223 -5.51 19.12 -17.04
CA GLN A 223 -6.81 18.71 -17.59
C GLN A 223 -7.45 19.84 -18.40
N PRO A 224 -8.12 19.52 -19.54
CA PRO A 224 -8.89 20.49 -20.30
C PRO A 224 -9.92 21.20 -19.41
N GLU A 225 -10.10 22.51 -19.63
CA GLU A 225 -11.00 23.32 -18.81
C GLU A 225 -12.45 22.81 -18.85
N ALA A 226 -12.88 22.25 -19.97
CA ALA A 226 -14.19 21.61 -20.12
C ALA A 226 -14.35 20.42 -19.15
N VAL A 227 -13.30 19.60 -18.97
CA VAL A 227 -13.30 18.46 -18.05
C VAL A 227 -13.31 18.93 -16.59
N LYS A 228 -12.55 19.96 -16.25
CA LYS A 228 -12.57 20.56 -14.91
C LYS A 228 -13.97 21.04 -14.52
N LYS A 229 -14.65 21.75 -15.44
CA LYS A 229 -16.02 22.24 -15.25
C LYS A 229 -17.00 21.10 -15.09
N ALA A 230 -16.93 20.05 -15.92
CA ALA A 230 -17.79 18.88 -15.81
C ALA A 230 -17.58 18.14 -14.48
N CYS A 231 -16.33 17.90 -14.06
CA CYS A 231 -16.02 17.29 -12.76
C CYS A 231 -16.54 18.13 -11.59
N SER A 232 -16.38 19.46 -11.66
CA SER A 232 -16.89 20.37 -10.64
C SER A 232 -18.41 20.31 -10.57
N HIS A 233 -19.08 20.33 -11.72
CA HIS A 233 -20.55 20.23 -11.79
C HIS A 233 -21.05 18.93 -11.18
N ILE A 234 -20.44 17.78 -11.50
CA ILE A 234 -20.79 16.47 -10.93
C ILE A 234 -20.63 16.48 -9.40
N ARG A 235 -19.51 17.02 -8.86
CA ARG A 235 -19.27 17.08 -7.41
C ARG A 235 -20.24 17.96 -6.64
N HIS A 236 -20.81 18.99 -7.28
CA HIS A 236 -21.78 19.88 -6.64
C HIS A 236 -23.23 19.37 -6.73
N HIS A 237 -23.51 18.48 -7.68
CA HIS A 237 -24.88 18.05 -7.99
C HIS A 237 -25.04 16.52 -8.03
N PHE A 238 -24.13 15.75 -7.40
CA PHE A 238 -24.13 14.29 -7.41
C PHE A 238 -25.42 13.67 -6.84
N ASP A 239 -26.09 14.40 -5.96
CA ASP A 239 -27.28 13.97 -5.20
C ASP A 239 -28.57 13.94 -6.03
N ARG A 240 -28.54 14.43 -7.27
CA ARG A 240 -29.66 14.45 -8.20
C ARG A 240 -29.31 13.83 -9.54
N GLU A 241 -30.28 13.72 -10.41
CA GLU A 241 -30.05 13.33 -11.79
C GLU A 241 -29.28 14.44 -12.54
N ILE A 242 -28.26 14.04 -13.26
CA ILE A 242 -27.41 14.91 -14.09
C ILE A 242 -27.46 14.37 -15.52
N THR A 243 -27.89 15.20 -16.47
CA THR A 243 -27.94 14.83 -17.88
C THR A 243 -26.63 15.20 -18.60
N LEU A 244 -26.38 14.50 -19.72
CA LEU A 244 -25.22 14.81 -20.55
C LEU A 244 -25.32 16.23 -21.16
N ASP A 245 -26.52 16.67 -21.51
CA ASP A 245 -26.77 18.02 -22.04
C ASP A 245 -26.46 19.10 -20.99
N GLU A 246 -26.78 18.83 -19.74
CA GLU A 246 -26.43 19.73 -18.62
C GLU A 246 -24.90 19.84 -18.46
N LEU A 247 -24.20 18.72 -18.48
CA LEU A 247 -22.75 18.71 -18.38
C LEU A 247 -22.07 19.37 -19.56
N SER A 248 -22.56 19.15 -20.78
CA SER A 248 -22.01 19.77 -21.99
C SER A 248 -22.17 21.28 -21.99
N ARG A 249 -23.34 21.78 -21.54
CA ARG A 249 -23.59 23.22 -21.35
C ARG A 249 -22.67 23.81 -20.28
N ALA A 250 -22.52 23.16 -19.14
CA ALA A 250 -21.62 23.60 -18.07
C ALA A 250 -20.16 23.61 -18.51
N ALA A 251 -19.75 22.65 -19.34
CA ALA A 251 -18.41 22.53 -19.88
C ALA A 251 -18.12 23.48 -21.06
N GLY A 252 -19.17 24.00 -21.73
CA GLY A 252 -19.05 24.86 -22.89
C GLY A 252 -18.58 24.15 -24.18
N VAL A 253 -18.87 22.85 -24.32
CA VAL A 253 -18.49 22.03 -25.48
C VAL A 253 -19.65 21.12 -25.87
N SER A 254 -19.62 20.53 -27.07
CA SER A 254 -20.64 19.58 -27.49
C SER A 254 -20.60 18.28 -26.64
N ALA A 255 -21.75 17.62 -26.49
CA ALA A 255 -21.87 16.39 -25.72
C ALA A 255 -20.91 15.30 -26.19
N HIS A 256 -20.76 15.09 -27.50
CA HIS A 256 -19.83 14.12 -28.09
C HIS A 256 -18.39 14.45 -27.73
N HIS A 257 -17.97 15.70 -27.91
CA HIS A 257 -16.61 16.16 -27.60
C HIS A 257 -16.32 16.03 -26.09
N LEU A 258 -17.30 16.37 -25.23
CA LEU A 258 -17.14 16.19 -23.79
C LEU A 258 -16.92 14.73 -23.41
N CYS A 259 -17.68 13.79 -23.98
CA CYS A 259 -17.54 12.36 -23.70
C CYS A 259 -16.10 11.87 -24.00
N THR A 260 -15.56 12.26 -25.16
CA THR A 260 -14.19 11.90 -25.58
C THR A 260 -13.16 12.51 -24.66
N LEU A 261 -13.18 13.85 -24.49
CA LEU A 261 -12.24 14.55 -23.61
C LEU A 261 -12.28 14.07 -22.17
N PHE A 262 -13.49 13.80 -21.66
CA PHE A 262 -13.65 13.36 -20.28
C PHE A 262 -13.04 11.98 -20.06
N LYS A 263 -13.32 11.03 -20.97
CA LYS A 263 -12.75 9.69 -20.89
C LYS A 263 -11.23 9.70 -21.07
N GLU A 264 -10.71 10.47 -22.03
CA GLU A 264 -9.26 10.65 -22.23
C GLU A 264 -8.59 11.26 -20.99
N ALA A 265 -9.18 12.31 -20.40
CA ALA A 265 -8.59 13.05 -19.30
C ALA A 265 -8.77 12.37 -17.92
N THR A 266 -9.78 11.51 -17.73
CA THR A 266 -10.08 10.89 -16.43
C THR A 266 -9.93 9.38 -16.41
N GLY A 267 -9.77 8.75 -17.56
CA GLY A 267 -9.72 7.29 -17.72
C GLY A 267 -11.08 6.58 -17.50
N VAL A 268 -12.14 7.32 -17.16
CA VAL A 268 -13.47 6.75 -16.86
C VAL A 268 -14.59 7.53 -17.56
N THR A 269 -15.73 6.92 -17.71
CA THR A 269 -16.92 7.63 -18.23
C THR A 269 -17.48 8.59 -17.18
N MET A 270 -18.25 9.60 -17.61
CA MET A 270 -18.93 10.54 -16.71
C MET A 270 -19.89 9.84 -15.74
N ILE A 271 -20.57 8.77 -16.20
CA ILE A 271 -21.47 7.96 -15.36
C ILE A 271 -20.68 7.22 -14.28
N GLU A 272 -19.54 6.64 -14.63
CA GLU A 272 -18.64 5.99 -13.65
C GLU A 272 -18.09 7.00 -12.65
N PHE A 273 -17.69 8.17 -13.11
CA PHE A 273 -17.22 9.25 -12.25
C PHE A 273 -18.31 9.71 -11.27
N LEU A 274 -19.54 9.92 -11.75
CA LEU A 274 -20.71 10.26 -10.92
C LEU A 274 -20.98 9.18 -9.86
N ASN A 275 -20.98 7.91 -10.27
CA ASN A 275 -21.22 6.79 -9.34
C ASN A 275 -20.12 6.66 -8.28
N ARG A 276 -18.86 6.89 -8.65
CA ARG A 276 -17.72 6.93 -7.68
C ARG A 276 -17.90 8.07 -6.68
N GLU A 277 -18.28 9.26 -7.14
CA GLU A 277 -18.54 10.40 -6.26
C GLU A 277 -19.70 10.11 -5.30
N ARG A 278 -20.81 9.55 -5.78
CA ARG A 278 -21.94 9.13 -4.95
C ARG A 278 -21.53 8.12 -3.87
N VAL A 279 -20.75 7.12 -4.23
CA VAL A 279 -20.23 6.12 -3.27
C VAL A 279 -19.29 6.76 -2.24
N LEU A 280 -18.44 7.70 -2.66
CA LEU A 280 -17.58 8.46 -1.75
C LEU A 280 -18.39 9.25 -0.72
N GLN A 281 -19.45 9.91 -1.16
CA GLN A 281 -20.35 10.67 -0.27
C GLN A 281 -21.17 9.74 0.63
N ALA A 282 -21.58 8.57 0.12
CA ALA A 282 -22.25 7.54 0.92
C ALA A 282 -21.34 7.01 2.04
N LYS A 283 -20.07 6.74 1.75
CA LYS A 283 -19.09 6.33 2.78
C LYS A 283 -19.01 7.33 3.94
N LYS A 284 -18.99 8.63 3.64
CA LYS A 284 -18.99 9.68 4.67
C LYS A 284 -20.27 9.67 5.52
N ARG A 285 -21.44 9.51 4.90
CA ARG A 285 -22.74 9.49 5.60
C ARG A 285 -22.94 8.23 6.44
N LEU A 286 -22.39 7.09 5.99
CA LEU A 286 -22.44 5.80 6.72
C LEU A 286 -21.58 5.77 7.98
N LEU A 287 -20.73 6.78 8.25
CA LEU A 287 -20.04 6.95 9.54
C LEU A 287 -21.01 7.27 10.68
N SER A 288 -22.22 7.76 10.37
CA SER A 288 -23.26 7.99 11.38
C SER A 288 -23.96 6.66 11.72
N ARG A 289 -24.05 6.35 13.03
CA ARG A 289 -24.78 5.17 13.53
C ARG A 289 -26.28 5.20 13.25
N TYR A 290 -26.84 6.37 13.06
CA TYR A 290 -28.26 6.59 12.87
C TYR A 290 -28.68 6.60 11.40
N ALA A 291 -27.75 6.68 10.46
CA ALA A 291 -28.03 6.72 9.04
C ALA A 291 -28.59 5.37 8.56
N ARG A 292 -29.77 5.37 7.95
CA ARG A 292 -30.33 4.18 7.30
C ARG A 292 -29.70 4.04 5.91
N ILE A 293 -29.28 2.82 5.57
CA ILE A 293 -28.62 2.56 4.27
C ILE A 293 -29.51 2.96 3.09
N SER A 294 -30.83 2.71 3.19
CA SER A 294 -31.78 3.10 2.16
C SER A 294 -31.93 4.62 2.01
N GLU A 295 -31.90 5.36 3.11
CA GLU A 295 -31.94 6.82 3.10
C GLU A 295 -30.67 7.38 2.50
N VAL A 296 -29.48 6.88 2.93
CA VAL A 296 -28.19 7.27 2.36
C VAL A 296 -28.15 7.04 0.86
N ALA A 297 -28.69 5.91 0.37
CA ALA A 297 -28.71 5.61 -1.06
C ALA A 297 -29.49 6.68 -1.86
N LEU A 298 -30.65 7.10 -1.37
CA LEU A 298 -31.47 8.14 -1.99
C LEU A 298 -30.80 9.52 -1.88
N ASP A 299 -30.31 9.86 -0.70
CA ASP A 299 -29.65 11.14 -0.39
C ASP A 299 -28.38 11.40 -1.22
N VAL A 300 -27.71 10.36 -1.70
CA VAL A 300 -26.57 10.49 -2.60
C VAL A 300 -26.95 10.33 -4.07
N GLY A 301 -28.24 10.28 -4.40
CA GLY A 301 -28.77 10.37 -5.76
C GLY A 301 -28.92 9.03 -6.50
N PHE A 302 -28.89 7.87 -5.82
CA PHE A 302 -29.23 6.61 -6.49
C PHE A 302 -30.74 6.43 -6.60
N GLY A 303 -31.23 6.06 -7.81
CA GLY A 303 -32.66 5.83 -8.06
C GLY A 303 -33.22 4.55 -7.43
N SER A 304 -32.36 3.61 -6.97
CA SER A 304 -32.79 2.41 -6.28
C SER A 304 -31.69 1.86 -5.35
N LEU A 305 -32.13 1.17 -4.28
CA LEU A 305 -31.24 0.49 -3.34
C LEU A 305 -30.41 -0.62 -4.03
N SER A 306 -30.97 -1.31 -5.01
CA SER A 306 -30.28 -2.36 -5.76
C SER A 306 -29.13 -1.79 -6.58
N GLN A 307 -29.35 -0.64 -7.25
CA GLN A 307 -28.29 0.06 -7.97
C GLN A 307 -27.19 0.55 -7.01
N PHE A 308 -27.60 1.14 -5.89
CA PHE A 308 -26.69 1.59 -4.85
C PHE A 308 -25.79 0.45 -4.35
N ASN A 309 -26.38 -0.68 -3.92
CA ASN A 309 -25.64 -1.81 -3.38
C ASN A 309 -24.62 -2.34 -4.39
N ARG A 310 -25.00 -2.48 -5.66
CA ARG A 310 -24.12 -2.92 -6.73
C ARG A 310 -22.95 -1.94 -6.97
N CYS A 311 -23.25 -0.63 -7.06
CA CYS A 311 -22.24 0.39 -7.23
C CYS A 311 -21.33 0.51 -6.00
N PHE A 312 -21.91 0.44 -4.79
CA PHE A 312 -21.15 0.51 -3.56
C PHE A 312 -20.18 -0.68 -3.43
N ALA A 313 -20.66 -1.91 -3.67
CA ALA A 313 -19.79 -3.09 -3.69
C ALA A 313 -18.67 -2.95 -4.74
N ARG A 314 -19.01 -2.53 -5.97
CA ARG A 314 -18.05 -2.33 -7.05
C ARG A 314 -16.93 -1.32 -6.70
N TYR A 315 -17.27 -0.19 -6.04
CA TYR A 315 -16.31 0.89 -5.78
C TYR A 315 -15.77 0.95 -4.34
N ALA A 316 -16.35 0.17 -3.43
CA ALA A 316 -15.92 0.09 -2.04
C ALA A 316 -15.30 -1.27 -1.69
N GLY A 317 -15.48 -2.30 -2.56
CA GLY A 317 -14.99 -3.65 -2.35
C GLY A 317 -15.78 -4.45 -1.29
N GLU A 318 -16.87 -3.90 -0.75
CA GLU A 318 -17.70 -4.53 0.27
C GLU A 318 -19.11 -3.96 0.27
N SER A 319 -20.07 -4.67 0.88
CA SER A 319 -21.44 -4.15 0.98
C SER A 319 -21.51 -2.90 1.88
N PRO A 320 -22.52 -2.01 1.70
CA PRO A 320 -22.72 -0.86 2.58
C PRO A 320 -22.88 -1.27 4.06
N SER A 321 -23.48 -2.43 4.31
CA SER A 321 -23.70 -2.97 5.65
C SER A 321 -22.39 -3.42 6.29
N ASP A 322 -21.54 -4.09 5.54
CA ASP A 322 -20.22 -4.56 6.00
C ASP A 322 -19.28 -3.38 6.24
N TYR A 323 -19.26 -2.42 5.31
CA TYR A 323 -18.51 -1.17 5.46
C TYR A 323 -18.89 -0.48 6.77
N ARG A 324 -20.19 -0.24 7.00
CA ARG A 324 -20.66 0.39 8.24
C ARG A 324 -20.30 -0.41 9.48
N ARG A 325 -20.48 -1.73 9.45
CA ARG A 325 -20.11 -2.61 10.57
C ARG A 325 -18.63 -2.52 10.89
N ARG A 326 -17.78 -2.45 9.88
CA ARG A 326 -16.33 -2.35 10.02
C ARG A 326 -15.91 -1.00 10.61
N VAL A 327 -16.39 0.11 10.05
CA VAL A 327 -15.98 1.46 10.48
C VAL A 327 -16.58 1.89 11.83
N LEU A 328 -17.74 1.32 12.23
CA LEU A 328 -18.37 1.62 13.51
C LEU A 328 -18.05 0.60 14.61
N ARG A 329 -17.27 -0.46 14.33
CA ARG A 329 -16.75 -1.33 15.38
C ARG A 329 -15.85 -0.50 16.29
N PRO A 330 -16.11 -0.47 17.63
CA PRO A 330 -15.13 0.08 18.55
C PRO A 330 -13.85 -0.76 18.39
N THR A 331 -12.73 -0.11 18.14
CA THR A 331 -11.42 -0.73 18.31
C THR A 331 -11.37 -1.19 19.77
N ARG A 332 -11.56 -2.49 20.01
CA ARG A 332 -11.22 -3.07 21.30
C ARG A 332 -9.72 -2.84 21.43
N GLY A 333 -9.38 -1.79 22.18
CA GLY A 333 -8.02 -1.60 22.65
C GLY A 333 -7.60 -2.88 23.35
N GLY A 334 -6.65 -3.57 22.76
CA GLY A 334 -5.95 -4.65 23.41
C GLY A 334 -5.10 -4.10 24.55
N VAL A 335 -5.75 -3.75 25.65
CA VAL A 335 -5.08 -3.76 26.95
C VAL A 335 -5.01 -5.24 27.30
N ALA A 336 -3.88 -5.86 27.01
CA ALA A 336 -3.51 -7.12 27.62
C ALA A 336 -3.48 -6.84 29.13
N ASP A 337 -4.53 -7.30 29.81
CA ASP A 337 -4.63 -7.32 31.26
C ASP A 337 -3.55 -8.29 31.77
N THR A 338 -2.35 -7.74 31.99
CA THR A 338 -1.28 -8.42 32.69
C THR A 338 -1.68 -8.39 34.18
N ARG A 339 -2.62 -9.25 34.56
CA ARG A 339 -2.80 -9.56 35.98
C ARG A 339 -1.53 -10.28 36.43
N MET A 340 -0.63 -9.51 36.98
CA MET A 340 0.40 -10.02 37.87
C MET A 340 -0.33 -10.73 39.00
N SER A 341 -0.17 -12.03 39.07
CA SER A 341 -0.55 -12.85 40.23
C SER A 341 0.31 -12.38 41.41
N GLU A 342 -0.23 -11.49 42.23
CA GLU A 342 0.32 -11.20 43.55
C GLU A 342 0.23 -12.48 44.37
N GLY A 343 1.39 -13.06 44.65
CA GLY A 343 1.55 -14.18 45.57
C GLY A 343 1.05 -13.78 46.95
N ARG A 344 0.06 -14.51 47.46
CA ARG A 344 -0.49 -14.44 48.81
C ARG A 344 0.62 -14.81 49.79
N PRO A 345 1.00 -14.03 50.79
CA PRO A 345 1.91 -14.48 51.83
C PRO A 345 1.21 -15.50 52.73
N GLN A 346 1.85 -16.65 52.88
CA GLN A 346 1.45 -17.63 53.87
C GLN A 346 1.66 -17.07 55.27
N SER A 347 0.58 -16.92 56.03
CA SER A 347 0.61 -16.60 57.44
C SER A 347 1.14 -17.78 58.24
N ALA A 348 2.33 -17.59 58.86
CA ALA A 348 2.80 -18.48 59.91
C ALA A 348 1.93 -18.28 61.16
N GLY A 349 1.37 -19.38 61.67
CA GLY A 349 0.69 -19.40 62.97
C GLY A 349 1.73 -19.43 64.12
N PRO A 350 1.36 -18.89 65.27
CA PRO A 350 2.22 -18.85 66.46
C PRO A 350 2.26 -20.20 67.25
N PRO A 351 3.16 -20.33 68.22
CA PRO A 351 3.66 -21.57 68.79
C PRO A 351 2.67 -22.36 69.63
#